data_e3e41f11f577d8ce7685a468edca7f99
#
_entry.id   e3e41f11f577d8ce7685a468edca7f99
#
_cell.length_a   1.000
_cell.length_b   1.000
_cell.length_c   1.000
_cell.angle_alpha   90.00
_cell.angle_beta   90.00
_cell.angle_gamma   90.00
#
_symmetry.space_group_name_H-M   'P 1'
#
loop_
_entity.id
_entity.type
_entity.pdbx_description
1 polymer ?
#
loop_
_entity_poly.entity_id
_entity_poly.type
_entity_poly.pdbx_seq_one_letter_code
_entity_poly.pdbx_strand_id
1 'polypeptide(L)'
;MKDFANRIVYYESSRMSVSVRLCLSSIDKRVRLRDLTLVKEELQFFLDQKVPQVKFIDRTFNCNHQHAMEIWKYIQEHDNGITNFHFEISADLLNGEELALLAKMRPGLVQLEIGVQSTNLQTLEAVRRHTNLDKLRHAVVRIHSEYNIHVHLDLIAGLPYEDMGSFIRSFNDVYSMRPQQLQLGFLKVLKGSYLEEMAQTYGIVYQSCPPYEVLYTKWLSYGDIIRLKRVEEMVELYYNSNQFTHLIPVLQSRFENPFAMYDKLADFYHEKGYFVHTPARAYRYQVLLEFAQQEDPDGMELYRELAVYDLYLRENAKSRPAFAWDDKT
;
A
#
# COMPACT_ATOMS: atom_id res chain seq x y z
N MET A 1 34.07 -0.69 2.44
CA MET A 1 32.69 -1.15 2.47
C MET A 1 31.82 -0.28 1.57
N LYS A 2 31.74 -0.60 0.26
CA LYS A 2 30.91 0.14 -0.71
C LYS A 2 29.52 -0.51 -0.92
N ASP A 3 29.08 -1.42 -0.03
CA ASP A 3 28.05 -2.41 -0.38
C ASP A 3 26.60 -2.04 -0.02
N PHE A 4 26.36 -0.96 0.74
CA PHE A 4 25.00 -0.61 1.17
C PHE A 4 24.35 0.54 0.38
N ALA A 5 25.08 1.27 -0.45
CA ALA A 5 24.63 2.53 -1.06
C ALA A 5 23.34 2.44 -1.91
N ASN A 6 22.98 1.23 -2.38
CA ASN A 6 21.76 1.00 -3.19
C ASN A 6 21.04 -0.30 -2.78
N ARG A 7 21.12 -0.68 -1.51
CA ARG A 7 20.52 -1.93 -1.02
C ARG A 7 19.54 -1.68 0.11
N ILE A 8 18.49 -2.48 0.13
CA ILE A 8 17.60 -2.63 1.27
C ILE A 8 18.21 -3.71 2.17
N VAL A 9 18.40 -3.38 3.46
CA VAL A 9 18.80 -4.34 4.46
C VAL A 9 17.55 -4.90 5.13
N TYR A 10 17.39 -6.22 5.13
CA TYR A 10 16.31 -6.89 5.87
C TYR A 10 16.79 -7.23 7.27
N TYR A 11 15.99 -6.85 8.26
CA TYR A 11 16.32 -6.99 9.65
C TYR A 11 15.16 -7.57 10.47
N GLU A 12 15.43 -8.44 11.43
CA GLU A 12 14.44 -9.06 12.30
C GLU A 12 14.78 -8.75 13.76
N SER A 13 13.93 -8.00 14.46
CA SER A 13 14.08 -7.71 15.90
C SER A 13 13.24 -8.61 16.79
N SER A 14 12.19 -9.18 16.22
CA SER A 14 11.29 -10.11 16.89
C SER A 14 10.79 -11.17 15.91
N ARG A 15 10.52 -12.36 16.45
CA ARG A 15 9.80 -13.38 15.72
C ARG A 15 8.50 -13.69 16.45
N MET A 16 7.39 -13.29 15.82
CA MET A 16 6.07 -13.59 16.28
C MET A 16 5.31 -14.40 15.25
N SER A 17 4.55 -15.35 15.71
CA SER A 17 3.53 -15.99 14.93
C SER A 17 2.17 -15.49 15.40
N VAL A 18 1.60 -14.54 14.66
CA VAL A 18 0.18 -14.20 14.83
C VAL A 18 -0.66 -15.34 14.26
N SER A 19 -1.75 -15.69 14.94
CA SER A 19 -2.70 -16.72 14.47
C SER A 19 -3.52 -16.23 13.27
N VAL A 20 -2.88 -15.60 12.27
CA VAL A 20 -3.52 -15.23 11.00
C VAL A 20 -3.38 -16.41 10.06
N ARG A 21 -4.50 -16.94 9.58
CA ARG A 21 -4.54 -18.15 8.73
C ARG A 21 -4.04 -17.93 7.29
N LEU A 22 -3.65 -16.71 6.94
CA LEU A 22 -3.08 -16.37 5.64
C LEU A 22 -1.62 -16.81 5.48
N CYS A 23 -0.87 -16.94 6.56
CA CYS A 23 0.58 -17.15 6.54
C CYS A 23 1.01 -18.47 7.20
N LEU A 24 2.09 -19.07 6.71
CA LEU A 24 2.74 -20.25 7.32
C LEU A 24 3.31 -19.98 8.71
N SER A 25 3.57 -18.73 9.06
CA SER A 25 4.09 -18.34 10.37
C SER A 25 3.12 -18.57 11.54
N SER A 26 1.86 -18.94 11.26
CA SER A 26 0.88 -19.30 12.30
C SER A 26 1.19 -20.62 13.04
N ILE A 27 2.24 -21.34 12.67
CA ILE A 27 2.62 -22.64 13.24
C ILE A 27 3.27 -22.48 14.64
N ASP A 28 4.09 -21.44 14.86
CA ASP A 28 4.69 -21.15 16.17
C ASP A 28 4.04 -19.92 16.83
N LYS A 29 3.33 -20.12 17.93
CA LYS A 29 2.58 -19.07 18.65
C LYS A 29 3.40 -18.28 19.66
N ARG A 30 4.71 -18.48 19.75
CA ARG A 30 5.57 -17.81 20.75
C ARG A 30 6.13 -16.52 20.19
N VAL A 31 5.95 -15.43 20.93
CA VAL A 31 6.68 -14.17 20.69
C VAL A 31 8.09 -14.33 21.22
N ARG A 32 9.09 -14.17 20.37
CA ARG A 32 10.52 -14.16 20.74
C ARG A 32 11.07 -12.80 20.39
N LEU A 33 11.41 -12.02 21.42
CA LEU A 33 12.05 -10.73 21.27
C LEU A 33 13.57 -10.91 21.35
N ARG A 34 14.31 -10.21 20.53
CA ARG A 34 15.78 -10.12 20.66
C ARG A 34 16.12 -9.16 21.78
N ASP A 35 17.31 -9.36 22.36
CA ASP A 35 17.83 -8.45 23.37
C ASP A 35 17.97 -7.02 22.81
N LEU A 36 17.42 -6.05 23.54
CA LEU A 36 17.37 -4.65 23.07
C LEU A 36 18.77 -4.01 23.01
N THR A 37 19.72 -4.44 23.82
CA THR A 37 21.11 -3.94 23.76
C THR A 37 21.72 -4.31 22.41
N LEU A 38 21.61 -5.58 22.05
CA LEU A 38 22.11 -6.08 20.76
C LEU A 38 21.39 -5.42 19.58
N VAL A 39 20.06 -5.28 19.67
CA VAL A 39 19.26 -4.59 18.62
C VAL A 39 19.76 -3.15 18.43
N LYS A 40 19.98 -2.40 19.51
CA LYS A 40 20.47 -1.02 19.45
C LYS A 40 21.88 -0.92 18.86
N GLU A 41 22.78 -1.83 19.20
CA GLU A 41 24.13 -1.90 18.60
C GLU A 41 24.08 -2.14 17.08
N GLU A 42 23.22 -3.05 16.64
CA GLU A 42 23.05 -3.35 15.20
C GLU A 42 22.38 -2.18 14.46
N LEU A 43 21.41 -1.51 15.06
CA LEU A 43 20.81 -0.30 14.48
C LEU A 43 21.82 0.82 14.35
N GLN A 44 22.68 1.01 15.37
CA GLN A 44 23.77 2.00 15.32
C GLN A 44 24.72 1.70 14.16
N PHE A 45 25.06 0.43 13.96
CA PHE A 45 25.87 0.03 12.81
C PHE A 45 25.23 0.44 11.48
N PHE A 46 23.92 0.23 11.29
CA PHE A 46 23.23 0.66 10.05
C PHE A 46 23.21 2.18 9.89
N LEU A 47 23.01 2.91 10.97
CA LEU A 47 23.06 4.37 10.97
C LEU A 47 24.44 4.91 10.64
N ASP A 48 25.51 4.34 11.22
CA ASP A 48 26.90 4.73 10.95
C ASP A 48 27.32 4.42 9.51
N GLN A 49 26.82 3.31 8.94
CA GLN A 49 27.05 2.94 7.55
C GLN A 49 26.15 3.72 6.57
N LYS A 50 25.27 4.59 7.07
CA LYS A 50 24.30 5.37 6.26
C LYS A 50 23.51 4.50 5.29
N VAL A 51 23.03 3.34 5.79
CA VAL A 51 22.20 2.42 5.02
C VAL A 51 20.94 3.16 4.56
N PRO A 52 20.65 3.24 3.26
CA PRO A 52 19.50 4.02 2.79
C PRO A 52 18.16 3.54 3.34
N GLN A 53 17.97 2.21 3.42
CA GLN A 53 16.74 1.62 3.93
C GLN A 53 17.01 0.32 4.71
N VAL A 54 16.41 0.25 5.90
CA VAL A 54 16.34 -0.96 6.75
C VAL A 54 14.87 -1.39 6.82
N LYS A 55 14.54 -2.54 6.23
CA LYS A 55 13.18 -3.11 6.29
C LYS A 55 13.13 -4.17 7.38
N PHE A 56 12.32 -3.90 8.42
CA PHE A 56 12.00 -4.89 9.44
C PHE A 56 11.07 -5.94 8.85
N ILE A 57 11.44 -7.22 9.02
CA ILE A 57 10.64 -8.37 8.58
C ILE A 57 9.86 -9.01 9.73
N ASP A 58 9.75 -8.31 10.85
CA ASP A 58 8.86 -8.61 11.96
C ASP A 58 7.40 -8.56 11.47
N ARG A 59 6.65 -9.65 11.64
CA ARG A 59 5.28 -9.80 11.10
C ARG A 59 4.27 -8.79 11.65
N THR A 60 4.47 -8.34 12.89
CA THR A 60 3.72 -7.28 13.54
C THR A 60 4.67 -6.66 14.54
N PHE A 61 5.44 -5.69 14.08
CA PHE A 61 6.52 -5.09 14.85
C PHE A 61 6.05 -4.57 16.22
N ASN A 62 4.88 -3.92 16.25
CA ASN A 62 4.32 -3.32 17.47
C ASN A 62 3.46 -4.29 18.31
N CYS A 63 3.65 -5.61 18.17
CA CYS A 63 2.97 -6.60 19.00
C CYS A 63 3.39 -6.53 20.48
N ASN A 64 4.59 -5.99 20.76
CA ASN A 64 5.05 -5.65 22.10
C ASN A 64 5.36 -4.15 22.15
N HIS A 65 4.53 -3.39 22.84
CA HIS A 65 4.62 -1.93 22.92
C HIS A 65 5.96 -1.45 23.48
N GLN A 66 6.46 -2.09 24.54
CA GLN A 66 7.73 -1.68 25.15
C GLN A 66 8.91 -1.87 24.18
N HIS A 67 8.96 -3.02 23.49
CA HIS A 67 10.01 -3.32 22.53
C HIS A 67 9.96 -2.33 21.34
N ALA A 68 8.79 -2.08 20.79
CA ALA A 68 8.59 -1.12 19.70
C ALA A 68 9.00 0.30 20.13
N MET A 69 8.53 0.77 21.27
CA MET A 69 8.85 2.11 21.80
C MET A 69 10.35 2.32 22.02
N GLU A 70 11.06 1.31 22.55
CA GLU A 70 12.51 1.39 22.77
C GLU A 70 13.30 1.48 21.47
N ILE A 71 12.87 0.74 20.43
CA ILE A 71 13.48 0.82 19.09
C ILE A 71 13.14 2.15 18.41
N TRP A 72 11.90 2.59 18.42
CA TRP A 72 11.50 3.86 17.80
C TRP A 72 12.15 5.07 18.48
N LYS A 73 12.28 5.09 19.82
CA LYS A 73 13.02 6.13 20.53
C LYS A 73 14.48 6.14 20.09
N TYR A 74 15.11 4.97 20.05
CA TYR A 74 16.52 4.85 19.68
C TYR A 74 16.79 5.41 18.27
N ILE A 75 16.00 5.03 17.26
CA ILE A 75 16.20 5.52 15.89
C ILE A 75 15.88 7.01 15.77
N GLN A 76 14.96 7.55 16.56
CA GLN A 76 14.68 8.99 16.60
C GLN A 76 15.85 9.77 17.19
N GLU A 77 16.40 9.30 18.32
CA GLU A 77 17.51 9.96 19.04
C GLU A 77 18.82 9.92 18.25
N HIS A 78 19.01 8.90 17.42
CA HIS A 78 20.25 8.68 16.65
C HIS A 78 20.07 8.89 15.14
N ASP A 79 19.00 9.58 14.73
CA ASP A 79 18.70 9.82 13.32
C ASP A 79 19.88 10.49 12.59
N ASN A 80 20.38 9.84 11.55
CA ASN A 80 21.48 10.33 10.72
C ASN A 80 21.02 11.21 9.54
N GLY A 81 19.71 11.48 9.41
CA GLY A 81 19.12 12.26 8.32
C GLY A 81 19.02 11.53 6.97
N ILE A 82 19.46 10.27 6.88
CA ILE A 82 19.53 9.49 5.64
C ILE A 82 18.70 8.22 5.71
N THR A 83 18.91 7.40 6.74
CA THR A 83 18.33 6.07 6.85
C THR A 83 16.82 6.13 7.02
N ASN A 84 16.12 5.32 6.23
CA ASN A 84 14.69 5.04 6.35
C ASN A 84 14.49 3.68 7.03
N PHE A 85 13.60 3.60 7.99
CA PHE A 85 13.19 2.36 8.65
C PHE A 85 11.76 2.00 8.28
N HIS A 86 11.57 0.83 7.67
CA HIS A 86 10.29 0.33 7.22
C HIS A 86 9.80 -0.77 8.16
N PHE A 87 8.59 -0.61 8.71
CA PHE A 87 7.98 -1.54 9.67
C PHE A 87 6.63 -2.04 9.17
N GLU A 88 6.37 -3.34 9.32
CA GLU A 88 5.03 -3.93 9.21
C GLU A 88 4.38 -3.90 10.60
N ILE A 89 3.25 -3.20 10.73
CA ILE A 89 2.57 -3.00 12.01
C ILE A 89 1.09 -3.36 11.94
N SER A 90 0.46 -3.50 13.13
CA SER A 90 -0.99 -3.49 13.29
C SER A 90 -1.41 -2.14 13.87
N ALA A 91 -2.05 -1.30 13.05
CA ALA A 91 -2.35 0.09 13.45
C ALA A 91 -3.38 0.19 14.57
N ASP A 92 -4.27 -0.80 14.71
CA ASP A 92 -5.25 -0.87 15.79
C ASP A 92 -4.64 -1.19 17.17
N LEU A 93 -3.37 -1.61 17.21
CA LEU A 93 -2.60 -1.79 18.44
C LEU A 93 -1.90 -0.51 18.90
N LEU A 94 -1.75 0.50 18.04
CA LEU A 94 -1.06 1.75 18.40
C LEU A 94 -1.80 2.49 19.53
N ASN A 95 -1.03 2.88 20.53
CA ASN A 95 -1.52 3.68 21.64
C ASN A 95 -1.13 5.17 21.48
N GLY A 96 -1.60 6.01 22.42
CA GLY A 96 -1.36 7.46 22.37
C GLY A 96 0.12 7.85 22.50
N GLU A 97 0.93 7.09 23.25
CA GLU A 97 2.36 7.36 23.42
C GLU A 97 3.14 7.03 22.15
N GLU A 98 2.83 5.90 21.51
CA GLU A 98 3.41 5.50 20.24
C GLU A 98 3.08 6.51 19.12
N LEU A 99 1.82 6.94 19.03
CA LEU A 99 1.40 7.96 18.07
C LEU A 99 2.10 9.31 18.33
N ALA A 100 2.25 9.72 19.60
CA ALA A 100 2.95 10.95 19.96
C ALA A 100 4.46 10.89 19.66
N LEU A 101 5.09 9.71 19.76
CA LEU A 101 6.47 9.50 19.37
C LEU A 101 6.63 9.57 17.84
N LEU A 102 5.79 8.84 17.11
CA LEU A 102 5.79 8.83 15.65
C LEU A 102 5.60 10.24 15.06
N ALA A 103 4.72 11.05 15.66
CA ALA A 103 4.47 12.44 15.24
C ALA A 103 5.71 13.36 15.31
N LYS A 104 6.72 13.01 16.13
CA LYS A 104 7.95 13.80 16.31
C LYS A 104 9.09 13.36 15.39
N MET A 105 8.90 12.31 14.61
CA MET A 105 9.94 11.78 13.74
C MET A 105 10.15 12.67 12.51
N ARG A 106 11.37 12.72 12.01
CA ARG A 106 11.69 13.40 10.75
C ARG A 106 10.91 12.80 9.58
N PRO A 107 10.40 13.61 8.64
CA PRO A 107 9.86 13.08 7.38
C PRO A 107 10.86 12.14 6.67
N GLY A 108 10.40 10.94 6.31
CA GLY A 108 11.21 9.92 5.67
C GLY A 108 12.08 9.07 6.62
N LEU A 109 12.04 9.29 7.95
CA LEU A 109 12.71 8.39 8.90
C LEU A 109 11.98 7.05 9.01
N VAL A 110 10.66 7.06 9.05
CA VAL A 110 9.83 5.87 9.22
C VAL A 110 8.83 5.72 8.09
N GLN A 111 8.65 4.49 7.65
CA GLN A 111 7.58 4.03 6.78
C GLN A 111 6.82 2.90 7.48
N LEU A 112 5.50 2.94 7.44
CA LEU A 112 4.63 1.95 8.05
C LEU A 112 3.82 1.21 7.00
N GLU A 113 3.96 -0.10 6.94
CA GLU A 113 3.14 -1.02 6.15
C GLU A 113 2.07 -1.61 7.07
N ILE A 114 0.81 -1.42 6.71
CA ILE A 114 -0.36 -1.78 7.52
C ILE A 114 -1.28 -2.64 6.69
N GLY A 115 -1.28 -3.93 6.95
CA GLY A 115 -2.19 -4.85 6.29
C GLY A 115 -3.61 -4.67 6.80
N VAL A 116 -4.50 -4.07 6.03
CA VAL A 116 -5.95 -4.04 6.30
C VAL A 116 -6.58 -5.36 5.86
N GLN A 117 -6.21 -5.83 4.69
CA GLN A 117 -6.63 -7.04 3.98
C GLN A 117 -8.06 -6.91 3.42
N SER A 118 -9.04 -6.55 4.23
CA SER A 118 -10.45 -6.32 3.91
C SER A 118 -11.10 -5.48 5.01
N THR A 119 -12.19 -4.78 4.72
CA THR A 119 -13.07 -4.16 5.72
C THR A 119 -14.34 -4.98 5.97
N ASN A 120 -14.50 -6.12 5.29
CA ASN A 120 -15.60 -7.05 5.51
C ASN A 120 -15.34 -7.90 6.76
N LEU A 121 -16.14 -7.73 7.79
CA LEU A 121 -15.99 -8.43 9.07
C LEU A 121 -16.09 -9.95 8.93
N GLN A 122 -16.98 -10.47 8.05
CA GLN A 122 -17.10 -11.89 7.79
C GLN A 122 -15.83 -12.48 7.14
N THR A 123 -15.23 -11.72 6.23
CA THR A 123 -13.95 -12.06 5.61
C THR A 123 -12.84 -12.11 6.63
N LEU A 124 -12.72 -11.07 7.48
CA LEU A 124 -11.70 -11.01 8.53
C LEU A 124 -11.84 -12.17 9.53
N GLU A 125 -13.06 -12.51 9.93
CA GLU A 125 -13.33 -13.65 10.79
C GLU A 125 -12.92 -14.97 10.14
N ALA A 126 -13.27 -15.20 8.87
CA ALA A 126 -12.93 -16.40 8.13
C ALA A 126 -11.41 -16.63 8.04
N VAL A 127 -10.63 -15.57 7.90
CA VAL A 127 -9.16 -15.64 7.88
C VAL A 127 -8.53 -15.48 9.28
N ARG A 128 -9.38 -15.45 10.33
CA ARG A 128 -8.98 -15.29 11.75
C ARG A 128 -8.12 -14.05 11.99
N ARG A 129 -8.45 -12.97 11.31
CA ARG A 129 -7.82 -11.69 11.56
C ARG A 129 -8.70 -10.85 12.49
N HIS A 130 -8.21 -10.59 13.68
CA HIS A 130 -8.89 -9.75 14.67
C HIS A 130 -8.31 -8.33 14.57
N THR A 131 -8.92 -7.48 13.77
CA THR A 131 -8.53 -6.08 13.60
C THR A 131 -9.71 -5.19 13.99
N ASN A 132 -9.45 -4.21 14.85
CA ASN A 132 -10.44 -3.17 15.13
C ASN A 132 -10.32 -2.07 14.06
N LEU A 133 -11.24 -2.09 13.08
CA LEU A 133 -11.21 -1.17 11.94
C LEU A 133 -11.36 0.30 12.33
N ASP A 134 -12.14 0.61 13.39
CA ASP A 134 -12.30 1.99 13.86
C ASP A 134 -11.00 2.53 14.48
N LYS A 135 -10.32 1.73 15.30
CA LYS A 135 -9.02 2.08 15.86
C LYS A 135 -7.96 2.21 14.77
N LEU A 136 -7.95 1.28 13.81
CA LEU A 136 -7.04 1.33 12.66
C LEU A 136 -7.24 2.64 11.87
N ARG A 137 -8.49 2.95 11.50
CA ARG A 137 -8.83 4.21 10.80
C ARG A 137 -8.38 5.43 11.60
N HIS A 138 -8.67 5.47 12.90
CA HIS A 138 -8.27 6.58 13.76
C HIS A 138 -6.74 6.76 13.80
N ALA A 139 -6.00 5.66 13.96
CA ALA A 139 -4.53 5.69 13.99
C ALA A 139 -3.95 6.18 12.64
N VAL A 140 -4.44 5.65 11.51
CA VAL A 140 -3.99 6.05 10.17
C VAL A 140 -4.26 7.54 9.91
N VAL A 141 -5.48 8.02 10.21
CA VAL A 141 -5.83 9.44 10.05
C VAL A 141 -4.93 10.33 10.94
N ARG A 142 -4.67 9.91 12.18
CA ARG A 142 -3.79 10.63 13.09
C ARG A 142 -2.35 10.70 12.58
N ILE A 143 -1.79 9.59 12.10
CA ILE A 143 -0.44 9.56 11.51
C ILE A 143 -0.40 10.44 10.26
N HIS A 144 -1.41 10.35 9.39
CA HIS A 144 -1.47 11.14 8.17
C HIS A 144 -1.49 12.65 8.44
N SER A 145 -2.16 13.10 9.52
CA SER A 145 -2.27 14.53 9.85
C SER A 145 -0.94 15.21 10.17
N GLU A 146 0.10 14.48 10.51
CA GLU A 146 1.43 15.01 10.81
C GLU A 146 2.34 15.08 9.57
N TYR A 147 1.96 14.50 8.44
CA TYR A 147 2.66 14.52 7.15
C TYR A 147 4.12 14.06 7.17
N ASN A 148 4.55 13.30 8.17
CA ASN A 148 5.94 12.92 8.38
C ASN A 148 6.24 11.44 8.13
N ILE A 149 5.22 10.58 8.15
CA ILE A 149 5.36 9.13 7.99
C ILE A 149 4.68 8.67 6.70
N HIS A 150 5.39 7.87 5.91
CA HIS A 150 4.84 7.21 4.74
C HIS A 150 4.00 6.01 5.20
N VAL A 151 2.69 6.07 4.94
CA VAL A 151 1.74 4.99 5.26
C VAL A 151 1.40 4.21 4.01
N HIS A 152 1.59 2.90 4.09
CA HIS A 152 1.24 1.92 3.07
C HIS A 152 0.12 1.04 3.63
N LEU A 153 -1.02 0.99 2.93
CA LEU A 153 -2.16 0.15 3.29
C LEU A 153 -2.38 -0.95 2.26
N ASP A 154 -2.66 -2.18 2.74
CA ASP A 154 -2.81 -3.36 1.89
C ASP A 154 -4.23 -3.91 1.92
N LEU A 155 -4.75 -4.26 0.74
CA LEU A 155 -5.94 -5.07 0.55
C LEU A 155 -5.58 -6.37 -0.17
N ILE A 156 -6.35 -7.44 0.07
CA ILE A 156 -6.17 -8.73 -0.61
C ILE A 156 -7.47 -9.15 -1.29
N ALA A 157 -7.47 -9.24 -2.60
CA ALA A 157 -8.55 -9.81 -3.39
C ALA A 157 -8.53 -11.34 -3.36
N GLY A 158 -9.71 -11.97 -3.37
CA GLY A 158 -9.86 -13.41 -3.38
C GLY A 158 -9.96 -14.07 -2.01
N LEU A 159 -10.15 -13.28 -0.95
CA LEU A 159 -10.43 -13.79 0.38
C LEU A 159 -11.83 -14.44 0.47
N PRO A 160 -12.04 -15.41 1.39
CA PRO A 160 -13.36 -15.99 1.62
C PRO A 160 -14.39 -14.93 2.01
N TYR A 161 -15.64 -15.11 1.54
CA TYR A 161 -16.79 -14.22 1.82
C TYR A 161 -16.66 -12.79 1.29
N GLU A 162 -15.72 -12.54 0.38
CA GLU A 162 -15.54 -11.23 -0.25
C GLU A 162 -15.87 -11.30 -1.74
N ASP A 163 -17.08 -10.85 -2.11
CA ASP A 163 -17.49 -10.65 -3.48
C ASP A 163 -17.03 -9.30 -4.04
N MET A 164 -17.28 -9.04 -5.32
CA MET A 164 -16.90 -7.79 -5.96
C MET A 164 -17.46 -6.56 -5.25
N GLY A 165 -18.73 -6.59 -4.84
CA GLY A 165 -19.36 -5.46 -4.14
C GLY A 165 -18.73 -5.21 -2.76
N SER A 166 -18.38 -6.27 -2.05
CA SER A 166 -17.65 -6.18 -0.77
C SER A 166 -16.23 -5.64 -0.95
N PHE A 167 -15.52 -6.12 -1.98
CA PHE A 167 -14.18 -5.63 -2.29
C PHE A 167 -14.18 -4.15 -2.68
N ILE A 168 -15.17 -3.71 -3.48
CA ILE A 168 -15.35 -2.28 -3.83
C ILE A 168 -15.53 -1.43 -2.56
N ARG A 169 -16.33 -1.89 -1.59
CA ARG A 169 -16.48 -1.19 -0.31
C ARG A 169 -15.16 -1.13 0.45
N SER A 170 -14.45 -2.26 0.57
CA SER A 170 -13.13 -2.32 1.22
C SER A 170 -12.13 -1.37 0.57
N PHE A 171 -12.11 -1.32 -0.77
CA PHE A 171 -11.27 -0.39 -1.53
C PHE A 171 -11.59 1.07 -1.19
N ASN A 172 -12.86 1.47 -1.28
CA ASN A 172 -13.27 2.85 -1.02
C ASN A 172 -13.04 3.27 0.43
N ASP A 173 -13.26 2.36 1.39
CA ASP A 173 -12.96 2.57 2.81
C ASP A 173 -11.48 2.88 3.03
N VAL A 174 -10.59 2.06 2.48
CA VAL A 174 -9.14 2.21 2.63
C VAL A 174 -8.63 3.42 1.86
N TYR A 175 -9.12 3.66 0.64
CA TYR A 175 -8.80 4.84 -0.15
C TYR A 175 -9.16 6.14 0.59
N SER A 176 -10.28 6.17 1.31
CA SER A 176 -10.72 7.32 2.10
C SER A 176 -9.76 7.71 3.24
N MET A 177 -8.89 6.79 3.68
CA MET A 177 -7.85 7.05 4.69
C MET A 177 -6.63 7.77 4.08
N ARG A 178 -6.57 7.93 2.75
CA ARG A 178 -5.52 8.64 1.99
C ARG A 178 -4.11 8.15 2.29
N PRO A 179 -3.82 6.83 2.19
CA PRO A 179 -2.45 6.35 2.35
C PRO A 179 -1.55 6.93 1.25
N GLN A 180 -0.26 7.04 1.49
CA GLN A 180 0.70 7.40 0.44
C GLN A 180 0.89 6.28 -0.58
N GLN A 181 0.62 5.03 -0.18
CA GLN A 181 0.61 3.87 -1.06
C GLN A 181 -0.56 2.96 -0.69
N LEU A 182 -1.33 2.56 -1.70
CA LEU A 182 -2.42 1.59 -1.59
C LEU A 182 -2.08 0.36 -2.43
N GLN A 183 -1.80 -0.75 -1.77
CA GLN A 183 -1.50 -2.00 -2.44
C GLN A 183 -2.73 -2.89 -2.57
N LEU A 184 -3.03 -3.29 -3.78
CA LEU A 184 -4.01 -4.34 -4.07
C LEU A 184 -3.26 -5.65 -4.30
N GLY A 185 -3.28 -6.53 -3.29
CA GLY A 185 -2.72 -7.87 -3.40
C GLY A 185 -3.77 -8.89 -3.85
N PHE A 186 -3.29 -10.05 -4.30
CA PHE A 186 -4.13 -11.20 -4.63
C PHE A 186 -3.76 -12.36 -3.72
N LEU A 187 -4.77 -13.08 -3.23
CA LEU A 187 -4.58 -14.19 -2.32
C LEU A 187 -3.58 -15.20 -2.90
N LYS A 188 -2.55 -15.53 -2.13
CA LYS A 188 -1.60 -16.61 -2.43
C LYS A 188 -1.86 -17.75 -1.46
N VAL A 189 -2.26 -18.90 -2.01
CA VAL A 189 -2.58 -20.09 -1.24
C VAL A 189 -1.30 -20.89 -0.99
N LEU A 190 -0.62 -20.56 0.09
CA LEU A 190 0.66 -21.17 0.42
C LEU A 190 0.48 -22.62 0.91
N LYS A 191 1.34 -23.53 0.45
CA LYS A 191 1.34 -24.93 0.87
C LYS A 191 1.52 -25.06 2.37
N GLY A 192 0.70 -25.89 3.03
CA GLY A 192 0.66 -26.06 4.47
C GLY A 192 -0.09 -24.94 5.23
N SER A 193 -0.70 -23.98 4.52
CA SER A 193 -1.53 -22.95 5.17
C SER A 193 -2.95 -23.44 5.42
N TYR A 194 -3.62 -22.81 6.39
CA TYR A 194 -5.04 -23.08 6.64
C TYR A 194 -5.92 -22.84 5.39
N LEU A 195 -5.61 -21.84 4.57
CA LEU A 195 -6.38 -21.59 3.35
C LEU A 195 -6.20 -22.69 2.31
N GLU A 196 -5.05 -23.36 2.26
CA GLU A 196 -4.89 -24.56 1.43
C GLU A 196 -5.81 -25.68 1.94
N GLU A 197 -5.84 -25.95 3.24
CA GLU A 197 -6.74 -26.95 3.84
C GLU A 197 -8.23 -26.65 3.55
N MET A 198 -8.60 -25.38 3.56
CA MET A 198 -9.96 -24.90 3.35
C MET A 198 -10.29 -24.58 1.89
N ALA A 199 -9.35 -24.74 0.96
CA ALA A 199 -9.53 -24.29 -0.42
C ALA A 199 -10.76 -24.92 -1.08
N GLN A 200 -10.98 -26.24 -0.88
CA GLN A 200 -12.15 -26.93 -1.40
C GLN A 200 -13.46 -26.39 -0.77
N THR A 201 -13.48 -26.15 0.55
CA THR A 201 -14.64 -25.63 1.28
C THR A 201 -15.04 -24.25 0.79
N TYR A 202 -14.06 -23.37 0.56
CA TYR A 202 -14.27 -22.01 0.06
C TYR A 202 -14.32 -21.92 -1.47
N GLY A 203 -14.16 -23.05 -2.19
CA GLY A 203 -14.13 -23.09 -3.65
C GLY A 203 -13.01 -22.23 -4.22
N ILE A 204 -11.88 -22.16 -3.52
CA ILE A 204 -10.72 -21.41 -3.96
C ILE A 204 -9.95 -22.27 -4.97
N VAL A 205 -9.81 -21.76 -6.18
CA VAL A 205 -8.93 -22.33 -7.20
C VAL A 205 -7.76 -21.37 -7.41
N TYR A 206 -6.55 -21.92 -7.43
CA TYR A 206 -5.32 -21.15 -7.48
C TYR A 206 -4.28 -21.84 -8.38
N GLN A 207 -3.25 -21.11 -8.76
CA GLN A 207 -2.15 -21.63 -9.57
C GLN A 207 -1.41 -22.76 -8.83
N SER A 208 -1.14 -23.88 -9.53
CA SER A 208 -0.43 -25.03 -8.95
C SER A 208 1.07 -24.80 -8.73
N CYS A 209 1.63 -23.76 -9.33
CA CYS A 209 3.03 -23.33 -9.22
C CYS A 209 3.14 -21.95 -8.51
N PRO A 210 4.31 -21.63 -7.96
CA PRO A 210 4.53 -20.31 -7.37
C PRO A 210 4.18 -19.18 -8.37
N PRO A 211 3.54 -18.12 -7.90
CA PRO A 211 3.28 -17.73 -6.51
C PRO A 211 2.01 -18.32 -5.87
N TYR A 212 1.36 -19.34 -6.44
CA TYR A 212 0.14 -19.98 -5.94
C TYR A 212 -1.05 -19.00 -5.82
N GLU A 213 -1.13 -18.08 -6.75
CA GLU A 213 -2.10 -17.00 -6.75
C GLU A 213 -3.50 -17.51 -7.10
N VAL A 214 -4.51 -16.92 -6.45
CA VAL A 214 -5.93 -17.22 -6.69
C VAL A 214 -6.33 -16.95 -8.13
N LEU A 215 -7.12 -17.86 -8.70
CA LEU A 215 -7.73 -17.72 -10.03
C LEU A 215 -9.22 -17.35 -9.91
N TYR A 216 -9.94 -17.99 -8.98
CA TYR A 216 -11.32 -17.66 -8.62
C TYR A 216 -11.70 -18.30 -7.29
N THR A 217 -12.82 -17.86 -6.72
CA THR A 217 -13.40 -18.39 -5.48
C THR A 217 -14.91 -18.58 -5.64
N LYS A 218 -15.61 -19.00 -4.58
CA LYS A 218 -17.08 -18.98 -4.57
C LYS A 218 -17.68 -17.59 -4.77
N TRP A 219 -16.95 -16.53 -4.45
CA TRP A 219 -17.44 -15.14 -4.39
C TRP A 219 -16.91 -14.25 -5.52
N LEU A 220 -15.74 -14.56 -6.06
CA LEU A 220 -15.12 -13.85 -7.18
C LEU A 220 -14.89 -14.81 -8.33
N SER A 221 -15.44 -14.49 -9.50
CA SER A 221 -15.16 -15.23 -10.73
C SER A 221 -13.74 -14.95 -11.24
N TYR A 222 -13.27 -15.76 -12.20
CA TYR A 222 -12.01 -15.48 -12.89
C TYR A 222 -12.00 -14.13 -13.61
N GLY A 223 -13.15 -13.76 -14.21
CA GLY A 223 -13.34 -12.44 -14.83
C GLY A 223 -13.18 -11.29 -13.82
N ASP A 224 -13.72 -11.46 -12.60
CA ASP A 224 -13.57 -10.47 -11.52
C ASP A 224 -12.11 -10.33 -11.10
N ILE A 225 -11.37 -11.43 -10.96
CA ILE A 225 -9.94 -11.38 -10.64
C ILE A 225 -9.15 -10.64 -11.72
N ILE A 226 -9.42 -10.90 -13.00
CA ILE A 226 -8.78 -10.18 -14.11
C ILE A 226 -9.14 -8.69 -14.10
N ARG A 227 -10.40 -8.34 -13.81
CA ARG A 227 -10.84 -6.94 -13.67
C ARG A 227 -10.09 -6.25 -12.53
N LEU A 228 -10.00 -6.88 -11.36
CA LEU A 228 -9.27 -6.34 -10.20
C LEU A 228 -7.77 -6.17 -10.47
N LYS A 229 -7.14 -7.05 -11.25
CA LYS A 229 -5.74 -6.89 -11.69
C LYS A 229 -5.54 -5.66 -12.57
N ARG A 230 -6.49 -5.36 -13.44
CA ARG A 230 -6.44 -4.14 -14.26
C ARG A 230 -6.61 -2.88 -13.39
N VAL A 231 -7.51 -2.93 -12.41
CA VAL A 231 -7.69 -1.83 -11.43
C VAL A 231 -6.42 -1.64 -10.60
N GLU A 232 -5.80 -2.73 -10.14
CA GLU A 232 -4.52 -2.68 -9.41
C GLU A 232 -3.44 -1.96 -10.21
N GLU A 233 -3.28 -2.27 -11.50
CA GLU A 233 -2.31 -1.59 -12.36
C GLU A 233 -2.64 -0.09 -12.51
N MET A 234 -3.92 0.29 -12.58
CA MET A 234 -4.30 1.72 -12.61
C MET A 234 -3.96 2.43 -11.30
N VAL A 235 -4.19 1.79 -10.16
CA VAL A 235 -3.79 2.33 -8.85
C VAL A 235 -2.27 2.50 -8.77
N GLU A 236 -1.51 1.53 -9.24
CA GLU A 236 -0.05 1.60 -9.25
C GLU A 236 0.46 2.75 -10.13
N LEU A 237 -0.10 2.89 -11.34
CA LEU A 237 0.33 3.90 -12.31
C LEU A 237 -0.12 5.32 -11.98
N TYR A 238 -1.30 5.51 -11.37
CA TYR A 238 -1.94 6.81 -11.22
C TYR A 238 -2.09 7.28 -9.78
N TYR A 239 -2.07 6.37 -8.79
CA TYR A 239 -2.08 6.72 -7.37
C TYR A 239 -0.69 6.56 -6.76
N ASN A 240 -0.16 5.34 -6.72
CA ASN A 240 1.11 5.00 -6.04
C ASN A 240 2.33 5.68 -6.67
N SER A 241 2.28 5.99 -7.95
CA SER A 241 3.34 6.74 -8.64
C SER A 241 3.56 8.15 -8.11
N ASN A 242 2.59 8.72 -7.42
CA ASN A 242 2.55 10.11 -6.98
C ASN A 242 2.75 11.15 -8.11
N GLN A 243 2.46 10.76 -9.38
CA GLN A 243 2.56 11.67 -10.51
C GLN A 243 1.41 12.70 -10.54
N PHE A 244 0.21 12.30 -10.08
CA PHE A 244 -1.04 13.01 -10.33
C PHE A 244 -1.74 13.43 -9.03
N THR A 245 -0.98 13.99 -8.09
CA THR A 245 -1.47 14.28 -6.73
C THR A 245 -2.53 15.40 -6.68
N HIS A 246 -2.66 16.19 -7.75
CA HIS A 246 -3.67 17.25 -7.86
C HIS A 246 -4.75 16.88 -8.89
N LEU A 247 -4.38 16.31 -10.03
CA LEU A 247 -5.33 15.97 -11.08
C LEU A 247 -6.27 14.83 -10.66
N ILE A 248 -5.74 13.72 -10.14
CA ILE A 248 -6.54 12.54 -9.76
C ILE A 248 -7.64 12.86 -8.74
N PRO A 249 -7.42 13.57 -7.64
CA PRO A 249 -8.48 13.89 -6.69
C PRO A 249 -9.63 14.70 -7.30
N VAL A 250 -9.33 15.61 -8.22
CA VAL A 250 -10.35 16.43 -8.89
C VAL A 250 -11.13 15.60 -9.91
N LEU A 251 -10.45 14.83 -10.74
CA LEU A 251 -11.10 13.94 -11.71
C LEU A 251 -11.94 12.88 -11.00
N GLN A 252 -11.42 12.28 -9.92
CA GLN A 252 -12.13 11.28 -9.13
C GLN A 252 -13.45 11.79 -8.55
N SER A 253 -13.55 13.08 -8.21
CA SER A 253 -14.79 13.68 -7.69
C SER A 253 -15.96 13.68 -8.69
N ARG A 254 -15.71 13.36 -9.96
CA ARG A 254 -16.74 13.22 -11.02
C ARG A 254 -17.34 11.83 -11.09
N PHE A 255 -16.80 10.89 -10.35
CA PHE A 255 -17.27 9.50 -10.31
C PHE A 255 -18.01 9.22 -9.01
N GLU A 256 -18.87 8.20 -9.03
CA GLU A 256 -19.65 7.77 -7.86
C GLU A 256 -18.75 7.48 -6.64
N ASN A 257 -17.62 6.86 -6.88
CA ASN A 257 -16.63 6.53 -5.86
C ASN A 257 -15.24 6.33 -6.51
N PRO A 258 -14.15 6.29 -5.70
CA PRO A 258 -12.80 6.08 -6.20
C PRO A 258 -12.62 4.82 -7.04
N PHE A 259 -13.18 3.68 -6.60
CA PHE A 259 -13.08 2.43 -7.35
C PHE A 259 -13.66 2.57 -8.77
N ALA A 260 -14.81 3.21 -8.91
CA ALA A 260 -15.47 3.39 -10.21
C ALA A 260 -14.60 4.17 -11.21
N MET A 261 -13.83 5.15 -10.75
CA MET A 261 -12.89 5.87 -11.62
C MET A 261 -11.76 4.95 -12.10
N TYR A 262 -11.10 4.22 -11.20
CA TYR A 262 -9.99 3.33 -11.59
C TYR A 262 -10.46 2.16 -12.47
N ASP A 263 -11.65 1.65 -12.24
CA ASP A 263 -12.28 0.61 -13.05
C ASP A 263 -12.55 1.08 -14.47
N LYS A 264 -13.15 2.27 -14.65
CA LYS A 264 -13.35 2.88 -15.97
C LYS A 264 -12.02 3.22 -16.67
N LEU A 265 -11.03 3.69 -15.92
CA LEU A 265 -9.70 3.93 -16.46
C LEU A 265 -9.05 2.61 -16.93
N ALA A 266 -9.29 1.51 -16.22
CA ALA A 266 -8.83 0.19 -16.63
C ALA A 266 -9.52 -0.30 -17.92
N ASP A 267 -10.82 -0.03 -18.08
CA ASP A 267 -11.54 -0.32 -19.33
C ASP A 267 -10.99 0.53 -20.49
N PHE A 268 -10.75 1.81 -20.27
CA PHE A 268 -10.11 2.69 -21.25
C PHE A 268 -8.72 2.18 -21.67
N TYR A 269 -7.90 1.76 -20.71
CA TYR A 269 -6.60 1.15 -20.98
C TYR A 269 -6.72 -0.13 -21.82
N HIS A 270 -7.72 -0.95 -21.54
CA HIS A 270 -7.97 -2.16 -22.30
C HIS A 270 -8.37 -1.87 -23.73
N GLU A 271 -9.28 -0.94 -23.96
CA GLU A 271 -9.75 -0.52 -25.28
C GLU A 271 -8.61 0.07 -26.13
N LYS A 272 -7.71 0.83 -25.52
CA LYS A 272 -6.55 1.44 -26.18
C LYS A 272 -5.35 0.48 -26.34
N GLY A 273 -5.42 -0.73 -25.77
CA GLY A 273 -4.31 -1.70 -25.81
C GLY A 273 -3.11 -1.35 -24.94
N TYR A 274 -3.27 -0.45 -23.97
CA TYR A 274 -2.19 0.06 -23.13
C TYR A 274 -1.67 -0.95 -22.09
N PHE A 275 -2.39 -2.04 -21.83
CA PHE A 275 -1.85 -3.16 -21.04
C PHE A 275 -0.83 -3.98 -21.81
N VAL A 276 -0.83 -3.93 -23.14
CA VAL A 276 0.16 -4.60 -23.98
C VAL A 276 1.36 -3.69 -24.25
N HIS A 277 1.09 -2.38 -24.42
CA HIS A 277 2.09 -1.36 -24.69
C HIS A 277 1.96 -0.26 -23.65
N THR A 278 2.48 -0.54 -22.44
CA THR A 278 2.36 0.36 -21.29
C THR A 278 2.92 1.75 -21.59
N PRO A 279 2.13 2.82 -21.43
CA PRO A 279 2.58 4.19 -21.66
C PRO A 279 3.77 4.57 -20.80
N ALA A 280 4.76 5.19 -21.43
CA ALA A 280 5.91 5.75 -20.71
C ALA A 280 5.44 6.79 -19.68
N ARG A 281 6.21 6.95 -18.59
CA ARG A 281 5.86 7.85 -17.46
C ARG A 281 5.42 9.25 -17.92
N ALA A 282 6.18 9.88 -18.83
CA ALA A 282 5.85 11.19 -19.37
C ALA A 282 4.55 11.20 -20.23
N TYR A 283 4.24 10.09 -20.92
CA TYR A 283 3.07 9.99 -21.77
C TYR A 283 1.77 9.72 -20.98
N ARG A 284 1.87 9.26 -19.74
CA ARG A 284 0.70 9.02 -18.87
C ARG A 284 -0.15 10.28 -18.62
N TYR A 285 0.45 11.47 -18.67
CA TYR A 285 -0.29 12.74 -18.60
C TYR A 285 -1.25 12.89 -19.78
N GLN A 286 -0.77 12.60 -20.98
CA GLN A 286 -1.58 12.62 -22.19
C GLN A 286 -2.73 11.61 -22.12
N VAL A 287 -2.41 10.37 -21.71
CA VAL A 287 -3.39 9.28 -21.56
C VAL A 287 -4.49 9.66 -20.58
N LEU A 288 -4.12 10.22 -19.42
CA LEU A 288 -5.09 10.64 -18.40
C LEU A 288 -5.98 11.79 -18.88
N LEU A 289 -5.43 12.73 -19.67
CA LEU A 289 -6.21 13.80 -20.28
C LEU A 289 -7.16 13.27 -21.39
N GLU A 290 -6.77 12.27 -22.17
CA GLU A 290 -7.64 11.60 -23.12
C GLU A 290 -8.81 10.88 -22.43
N PHE A 291 -8.53 10.20 -21.31
CA PHE A 291 -9.56 9.60 -20.47
C PHE A 291 -10.50 10.68 -19.88
N ALA A 292 -9.94 11.75 -19.33
CA ALA A 292 -10.73 12.85 -18.78
C ALA A 292 -11.62 13.53 -19.85
N GLN A 293 -11.12 13.68 -21.08
CA GLN A 293 -11.91 14.23 -22.21
C GLN A 293 -13.10 13.35 -22.55
N GLN A 294 -12.98 12.02 -22.38
CA GLN A 294 -14.09 11.09 -22.62
C GLN A 294 -15.14 11.13 -21.50
N GLU A 295 -14.69 11.20 -20.23
CA GLU A 295 -15.58 11.06 -19.08
C GLU A 295 -16.18 12.40 -18.59
N ASP A 296 -15.44 13.50 -18.70
CA ASP A 296 -15.87 14.84 -18.28
C ASP A 296 -15.25 15.92 -19.18
N PRO A 297 -15.77 16.09 -20.42
CA PRO A 297 -15.23 17.07 -21.37
C PRO A 297 -15.32 18.52 -20.89
N ASP A 298 -16.29 18.84 -20.02
CA ASP A 298 -16.47 20.20 -19.51
C ASP A 298 -15.38 20.62 -18.50
N GLY A 299 -14.73 19.65 -17.85
CA GLY A 299 -13.63 19.89 -16.90
C GLY A 299 -12.26 20.06 -17.53
N MET A 300 -12.10 19.96 -18.85
CA MET A 300 -10.81 19.82 -19.52
C MET A 300 -9.84 20.97 -19.32
N GLU A 301 -10.34 22.20 -19.20
CA GLU A 301 -9.48 23.36 -18.92
C GLU A 301 -8.75 23.17 -17.58
N LEU A 302 -9.51 22.85 -16.52
CA LEU A 302 -8.95 22.60 -15.18
C LEU A 302 -8.02 21.37 -15.20
N TYR A 303 -8.37 20.28 -15.89
CA TYR A 303 -7.55 19.06 -15.92
C TYR A 303 -6.20 19.30 -16.60
N ARG A 304 -6.14 20.11 -17.65
CA ARG A 304 -4.87 20.48 -18.31
C ARG A 304 -3.99 21.30 -17.40
N GLU A 305 -4.54 22.28 -16.70
CA GLU A 305 -3.79 23.10 -15.73
C GLU A 305 -3.24 22.24 -14.59
N LEU A 306 -4.05 21.33 -14.02
CA LEU A 306 -3.61 20.41 -12.98
C LEU A 306 -2.55 19.42 -13.48
N ALA A 307 -2.67 18.93 -14.72
CA ALA A 307 -1.67 18.07 -15.35
C ALA A 307 -0.32 18.78 -15.52
N VAL A 308 -0.34 20.04 -15.94
CA VAL A 308 0.86 20.90 -16.04
C VAL A 308 1.46 21.12 -14.67
N TYR A 309 0.64 21.42 -13.67
CA TYR A 309 1.09 21.63 -12.30
C TYR A 309 1.75 20.38 -11.71
N ASP A 310 1.08 19.22 -11.81
CA ASP A 310 1.63 17.93 -11.36
C ASP A 310 2.93 17.58 -12.09
N LEU A 311 3.02 17.85 -13.40
CA LEU A 311 4.23 17.59 -14.19
C LEU A 311 5.41 18.40 -13.66
N TYR A 312 5.26 19.69 -13.44
CA TYR A 312 6.36 20.54 -12.94
C TYR A 312 6.73 20.23 -11.49
N LEU A 313 5.80 19.76 -10.67
CA LEU A 313 6.09 19.32 -9.30
C LEU A 313 6.84 17.97 -9.23
N ARG A 314 6.59 17.08 -10.17
CA ARG A 314 7.01 15.67 -10.08
C ARG A 314 8.11 15.29 -11.07
N GLU A 315 8.17 15.98 -12.20
CA GLU A 315 9.12 15.68 -13.26
C GLU A 315 10.10 16.87 -13.44
N ASN A 316 11.34 16.57 -13.74
CA ASN A 316 12.33 17.60 -14.05
C ASN A 316 12.14 18.11 -15.49
N ALA A 317 10.93 18.62 -15.79
CA ALA A 317 10.57 19.09 -17.12
C ALA A 317 11.29 20.42 -17.43
N LYS A 318 12.05 20.46 -18.54
CA LYS A 318 12.77 21.65 -18.99
C LYS A 318 12.03 22.46 -20.06
N SER A 319 10.93 21.92 -20.57
CA SER A 319 10.10 22.56 -21.60
C SER A 319 8.63 22.44 -21.27
N ARG A 320 7.83 23.36 -21.78
CA ARG A 320 6.37 23.33 -21.67
C ARG A 320 5.85 22.08 -22.37
N PRO A 321 4.94 21.28 -21.73
CA PRO A 321 4.39 20.10 -22.36
C PRO A 321 3.43 20.47 -23.50
N ALA A 322 3.33 19.61 -24.51
CA ALA A 322 2.49 19.84 -25.68
C ALA A 322 0.98 19.93 -25.36
N PHE A 323 0.55 19.36 -24.23
CA PHE A 323 -0.86 19.43 -23.77
C PHE A 323 -1.21 20.69 -22.99
N ALA A 324 -0.23 21.54 -22.64
CA ALA A 324 -0.49 22.83 -22.01
C ALA A 324 -1.13 23.81 -23.01
N TRP A 325 -1.98 24.70 -22.51
CA TRP A 325 -2.58 25.76 -23.33
C TRP A 325 -1.48 26.68 -23.91
N ASP A 326 -1.68 27.14 -25.15
CA ASP A 326 -0.89 28.25 -25.68
C ASP A 326 -1.38 29.58 -25.07
N ASP A 327 -0.49 30.31 -24.37
CA ASP A 327 -0.78 31.64 -23.81
C ASP A 327 -1.05 32.72 -24.88
N LYS A 328 -1.32 32.33 -26.12
CA LYS A 328 -1.46 33.23 -27.28
C LYS A 328 -2.89 33.33 -27.83
N THR A 329 -3.90 32.88 -27.07
CA THR A 329 -5.33 33.10 -27.45
C THR A 329 -6.06 33.90 -26.40
#